data_842012ba430dc998b254bd95300e5f48
#
_entry.id   842012ba430dc998b254bd95300e5f48
#
_cell.length_a   1.000
_cell.length_b   1.000
_cell.length_c   1.000
_cell.angle_alpha   90.00
_cell.angle_beta   90.00
_cell.angle_gamma   90.00
#
_symmetry.space_group_name_H-M   'P 1'
#
loop_
_entity.id
_entity.type
_entity.pdbx_description
1 polymer ?
#
loop_
_entity_poly.entity_id
_entity_poly.type
_entity_poly.pdbx_seq_one_letter_code
_entity_poly.pdbx_strand_id
1 'polypeptide(L)'
;MGDRVKGKVAIVTGAGSIGPGMGNGKASAIVYAREGARVMLVDYNLEAAEETKHLIDEEGGDCITFKADVSKSSDCQSIVEKCIQTYGKVDILHNNVGIVVPGGVTEISEEDWDRTMDVNLKSMFLTCKYALPYMEKQKSGCIINISSITAIRSLTYPSIAYSVSKAGVNALTREIAVQYASKGIRVNAILPGLMNTPMVVASLPGAYGGNVEEMMKIRDAMCPTREQGEPWDVAYLALFLASDEAKYITGATLVVDGGLTCMVKPF
;
A
#
# COMPACT_ATOMS: atom_id res chain seq x y z
N MET A 1 19.53 -8.17 -11.67
CA MET A 1 18.91 -6.99 -11.05
C MET A 1 18.76 -5.91 -12.11
N GLY A 2 17.57 -5.28 -12.14
CA GLY A 2 17.36 -4.07 -12.92
C GLY A 2 17.97 -2.83 -12.24
N ASP A 3 17.70 -1.63 -12.77
CA ASP A 3 18.28 -0.40 -12.23
C ASP A 3 17.32 0.81 -12.18
N ARG A 4 16.01 0.57 -12.37
CA ARG A 4 14.99 1.65 -12.41
C ARG A 4 14.93 2.48 -11.12
N VAL A 5 15.26 1.89 -9.97
CA VAL A 5 15.36 2.56 -8.67
C VAL A 5 16.71 2.31 -7.99
N LYS A 6 17.75 2.04 -8.76
CA LYS A 6 19.10 1.75 -8.28
C LYS A 6 19.64 2.86 -7.40
N GLY A 7 20.14 2.45 -6.23
CA GLY A 7 20.72 3.36 -5.24
C GLY A 7 19.68 4.19 -4.48
N LYS A 8 18.37 4.07 -4.76
CA LYS A 8 17.30 4.65 -3.94
C LYS A 8 17.11 3.85 -2.65
N VAL A 9 16.57 4.49 -1.64
CA VAL A 9 16.19 3.89 -0.35
C VAL A 9 14.68 3.94 -0.21
N ALA A 10 14.07 2.78 -0.01
CA ALA A 10 12.63 2.63 0.12
C ALA A 10 12.22 2.18 1.54
N ILE A 11 11.24 2.85 2.11
CA ILE A 11 10.47 2.34 3.26
C ILE A 11 9.19 1.73 2.71
N VAL A 12 8.90 0.48 3.01
CA VAL A 12 7.65 -0.19 2.66
C VAL A 12 6.94 -0.62 3.93
N THR A 13 5.77 -0.05 4.22
CA THR A 13 4.93 -0.43 5.35
C THR A 13 3.96 -1.56 4.97
N GLY A 14 3.76 -2.54 5.89
CA GLY A 14 3.02 -3.75 5.56
C GLY A 14 3.77 -4.61 4.54
N ALA A 15 5.08 -4.76 4.75
CA ALA A 15 5.98 -5.47 3.84
C ALA A 15 5.93 -7.00 4.01
N GLY A 16 5.25 -7.51 5.04
CA GLY A 16 4.93 -8.91 5.21
C GLY A 16 3.60 -9.30 4.54
N SER A 17 3.07 -10.44 4.97
CA SER A 17 1.73 -10.91 4.60
C SER A 17 1.01 -11.43 5.83
N ILE A 18 -0.31 -11.23 5.92
CA ILE A 18 -1.13 -11.69 7.06
C ILE A 18 -1.28 -13.22 7.12
N GLY A 19 -0.80 -13.92 6.11
CA GLY A 19 -0.82 -15.38 6.00
C GLY A 19 0.03 -15.83 4.82
N PRO A 20 0.04 -17.15 4.52
CA PRO A 20 0.81 -17.67 3.40
C PRO A 20 0.48 -17.00 2.08
N GLY A 21 1.50 -16.68 1.28
CA GLY A 21 1.35 -16.09 -0.05
C GLY A 21 1.91 -14.68 -0.18
N MET A 22 1.49 -14.00 -1.24
CA MET A 22 2.02 -12.71 -1.64
C MET A 22 1.02 -11.58 -1.34
N GLY A 23 1.41 -10.60 -0.52
CA GLY A 23 0.67 -9.36 -0.34
C GLY A 23 1.23 -8.23 -1.22
N ASN A 24 0.46 -7.16 -1.41
CA ASN A 24 0.88 -6.03 -2.26
C ASN A 24 2.19 -5.37 -1.75
N GLY A 25 2.33 -5.19 -0.43
CA GLY A 25 3.54 -4.62 0.17
C GLY A 25 4.75 -5.52 0.03
N LYS A 26 4.57 -6.83 0.26
CA LYS A 26 5.62 -7.85 0.06
C LYS A 26 6.11 -7.85 -1.39
N ALA A 27 5.20 -7.91 -2.36
CA ALA A 27 5.55 -7.85 -3.78
C ALA A 27 6.26 -6.54 -4.16
N SER A 28 5.77 -5.40 -3.67
CA SER A 28 6.39 -4.09 -3.95
C SER A 28 7.80 -4.00 -3.38
N ALA A 29 8.04 -4.51 -2.18
CA ALA A 29 9.36 -4.54 -1.56
C ALA A 29 10.35 -5.38 -2.36
N ILE A 30 9.92 -6.58 -2.80
CA ILE A 30 10.74 -7.48 -3.64
C ILE A 30 11.06 -6.81 -4.97
N VAL A 31 10.08 -6.20 -5.64
CA VAL A 31 10.30 -5.53 -6.93
C VAL A 31 11.26 -4.34 -6.77
N TYR A 32 11.16 -3.55 -5.71
CA TYR A 32 12.11 -2.46 -5.46
C TYR A 32 13.54 -2.98 -5.27
N ALA A 33 13.71 -4.06 -4.50
CA ALA A 33 15.02 -4.68 -4.28
C ALA A 33 15.61 -5.23 -5.60
N ARG A 34 14.81 -5.93 -6.41
CA ARG A 34 15.21 -6.43 -7.74
C ARG A 34 15.69 -5.31 -8.67
N GLU A 35 15.13 -4.12 -8.52
CA GLU A 35 15.47 -2.94 -9.30
C GLU A 35 16.51 -2.03 -8.64
N GLY A 36 17.24 -2.57 -7.65
CA GLY A 36 18.44 -1.99 -7.07
C GLY A 36 18.22 -0.99 -5.94
N ALA A 37 17.02 -0.92 -5.35
CA ALA A 37 16.79 -0.15 -4.14
C ALA A 37 17.27 -0.92 -2.90
N ARG A 38 17.67 -0.17 -1.85
CA ARG A 38 17.79 -0.67 -0.49
C ARG A 38 16.44 -0.52 0.20
N VAL A 39 15.93 -1.59 0.81
CA VAL A 39 14.54 -1.61 1.28
C VAL A 39 14.46 -1.81 2.79
N MET A 40 13.75 -0.93 3.48
CA MET A 40 13.34 -1.14 4.86
C MET A 40 11.94 -1.73 4.88
N LEU A 41 11.84 -2.98 5.34
CA LEU A 41 10.64 -3.79 5.45
C LEU A 41 9.99 -3.54 6.81
N VAL A 42 8.88 -2.80 6.83
CA VAL A 42 8.18 -2.47 8.06
C VAL A 42 6.90 -3.29 8.16
N ASP A 43 6.74 -4.01 9.26
CA ASP A 43 5.51 -4.74 9.57
C ASP A 43 5.22 -4.77 11.07
N TYR A 44 3.95 -4.91 11.43
CA TYR A 44 3.53 -5.18 12.81
C TYR A 44 3.97 -6.60 13.25
N ASN A 45 3.91 -7.56 12.33
CA ASN A 45 4.43 -8.90 12.50
C ASN A 45 5.85 -9.00 11.94
N LEU A 46 6.84 -9.04 12.83
CA LEU A 46 8.25 -9.11 12.44
C LEU A 46 8.56 -10.37 11.64
N GLU A 47 7.98 -11.52 11.99
CA GLU A 47 8.22 -12.80 11.30
C GLU A 47 7.79 -12.71 9.82
N ALA A 48 6.65 -12.08 9.54
CA ALA A 48 6.20 -11.88 8.17
C ALA A 48 7.13 -10.94 7.37
N ALA A 49 7.74 -9.95 8.02
CA ALA A 49 8.76 -9.11 7.40
C ALA A 49 10.07 -9.87 7.13
N GLU A 50 10.47 -10.77 8.06
CA GLU A 50 11.66 -11.63 7.89
C GLU A 50 11.49 -12.64 6.74
N GLU A 51 10.28 -13.18 6.52
CA GLU A 51 10.01 -14.00 5.34
C GLU A 51 10.24 -13.22 4.04
N THR A 52 9.82 -11.96 4.00
CA THR A 52 10.06 -11.09 2.83
C THR A 52 11.55 -10.78 2.67
N LYS A 53 12.24 -10.55 3.80
CA LYS A 53 13.69 -10.34 3.81
C LYS A 53 14.42 -11.55 3.24
N HIS A 54 14.06 -12.75 3.66
CA HIS A 54 14.67 -13.98 3.16
C HIS A 54 14.59 -14.09 1.62
N LEU A 55 13.41 -13.80 1.04
CA LEU A 55 13.24 -13.81 -0.41
C LEU A 55 14.12 -12.76 -1.12
N ILE A 56 14.29 -11.57 -0.52
CA ILE A 56 15.15 -10.52 -1.07
C ILE A 56 16.62 -10.90 -0.94
N ASP A 57 17.03 -11.49 0.18
CA ASP A 57 18.42 -11.93 0.43
C ASP A 57 18.83 -13.05 -0.54
N GLU A 58 17.94 -14.02 -0.80
CA GLU A 58 18.17 -15.11 -1.78
C GLU A 58 18.44 -14.57 -3.20
N GLU A 59 17.85 -13.43 -3.54
CA GLU A 59 18.06 -12.75 -4.82
C GLU A 59 19.25 -11.77 -4.79
N GLY A 60 19.95 -11.64 -3.65
CA GLY A 60 21.12 -10.75 -3.46
C GLY A 60 20.74 -9.28 -3.33
N GLY A 61 19.51 -8.97 -2.92
CA GLY A 61 19.05 -7.61 -2.62
C GLY A 61 19.54 -7.12 -1.26
N ASP A 62 19.40 -5.83 -0.99
CA ASP A 62 19.79 -5.19 0.29
C ASP A 62 18.53 -4.73 1.02
N CYS A 63 18.23 -5.33 2.17
CA CYS A 63 17.09 -4.94 2.98
C CYS A 63 17.31 -5.18 4.48
N ILE A 64 16.53 -4.43 5.28
CA ILE A 64 16.42 -4.63 6.74
C ILE A 64 14.95 -4.72 7.14
N THR A 65 14.66 -5.39 8.21
CA THR A 65 13.34 -5.46 8.83
C THR A 65 13.20 -4.49 9.98
N PHE A 66 11.99 -4.03 10.24
CA PHE A 66 11.66 -3.19 11.40
C PHE A 66 10.23 -3.46 11.86
N LYS A 67 10.09 -3.86 13.14
CA LYS A 67 8.76 -4.05 13.74
C LYS A 67 8.17 -2.72 14.17
N ALA A 68 6.98 -2.37 13.69
CA ALA A 68 6.27 -1.15 14.07
C ALA A 68 4.77 -1.27 13.90
N ASP A 69 4.04 -0.57 14.76
CA ASP A 69 2.59 -0.35 14.65
C ASP A 69 2.36 1.05 14.06
N VAL A 70 2.02 1.11 12.77
CA VAL A 70 1.84 2.38 12.06
C VAL A 70 0.65 3.22 12.56
N SER A 71 -0.23 2.67 13.40
CA SER A 71 -1.27 3.45 14.07
C SER A 71 -0.71 4.36 15.17
N LYS A 72 0.52 4.09 15.63
CA LYS A 72 1.22 4.84 16.68
C LYS A 72 2.18 5.87 16.10
N SER A 73 2.03 7.11 16.54
CA SER A 73 2.86 8.23 16.08
C SER A 73 4.36 8.03 16.41
N SER A 74 4.68 7.50 17.59
CA SER A 74 6.05 7.18 18.00
C SER A 74 6.71 6.16 17.09
N ASP A 75 5.96 5.13 16.67
CA ASP A 75 6.47 4.08 15.82
C ASP A 75 6.71 4.61 14.39
N CYS A 76 5.77 5.43 13.86
CA CYS A 76 5.96 6.10 12.57
C CYS A 76 7.21 7.01 12.55
N GLN A 77 7.49 7.71 13.65
CA GLN A 77 8.73 8.48 13.79
C GLN A 77 9.95 7.56 13.79
N SER A 78 9.93 6.51 14.60
CA SER A 78 11.03 5.54 14.73
C SER A 78 11.35 4.82 13.42
N ILE A 79 10.33 4.52 12.58
CA ILE A 79 10.52 3.97 11.22
C ILE A 79 11.44 4.87 10.41
N VAL A 80 11.11 6.16 10.32
CA VAL A 80 11.88 7.10 9.50
C VAL A 80 13.26 7.32 10.07
N GLU A 81 13.39 7.53 11.39
CA GLU A 81 14.68 7.71 12.06
C GLU A 81 15.59 6.51 11.86
N LYS A 82 15.07 5.28 11.99
CA LYS A 82 15.83 4.05 11.75
C LYS A 82 16.30 3.95 10.30
N CYS A 83 15.46 4.30 9.33
CA CYS A 83 15.84 4.34 7.92
C CYS A 83 16.99 5.32 7.67
N ILE A 84 16.89 6.53 8.22
CA ILE A 84 17.95 7.55 8.11
C ILE A 84 19.24 7.10 8.81
N GLN A 85 19.15 6.50 9.98
CA GLN A 85 20.32 5.98 10.71
C GLN A 85 21.06 4.88 9.92
N THR A 86 20.29 4.01 9.23
CA THR A 86 20.86 2.85 8.53
C THR A 86 21.35 3.21 7.13
N TYR A 87 20.58 3.98 6.39
CA TYR A 87 20.80 4.22 4.95
C TYR A 87 21.13 5.67 4.59
N GLY A 88 21.04 6.60 5.55
CA GLY A 88 21.37 8.02 5.38
C GLY A 88 20.33 8.87 4.67
N LYS A 89 19.29 8.26 4.10
CA LYS A 89 18.25 8.95 3.33
C LYS A 89 16.95 8.15 3.23
N VAL A 90 15.89 8.79 2.72
CA VAL A 90 14.65 8.12 2.29
C VAL A 90 14.21 8.71 0.96
N ASP A 91 14.22 7.91 -0.11
CA ASP A 91 13.83 8.33 -1.46
C ASP A 91 12.39 7.94 -1.78
N ILE A 92 11.96 6.78 -1.27
CA ILE A 92 10.63 6.20 -1.54
C ILE A 92 9.95 5.87 -0.21
N LEU A 93 8.74 6.39 0.00
CA LEU A 93 7.85 5.97 1.07
C LEU A 93 6.64 5.26 0.46
N HIS A 94 6.54 3.95 0.66
CA HIS A 94 5.42 3.14 0.17
C HIS A 94 4.49 2.79 1.34
N ASN A 95 3.40 3.51 1.45
CA ASN A 95 2.36 3.33 2.47
C ASN A 95 1.34 2.30 1.98
N ASN A 96 1.45 1.06 2.46
CA ASN A 96 0.59 -0.04 2.01
C ASN A 96 -0.32 -0.60 3.11
N VAL A 97 -0.04 -0.38 4.38
CA VAL A 97 -0.85 -0.96 5.47
C VAL A 97 -2.33 -0.59 5.32
N GLY A 98 -3.19 -1.58 5.53
CA GLY A 98 -4.63 -1.39 5.58
C GLY A 98 -5.34 -2.61 6.15
N ILE A 99 -6.46 -2.36 6.81
CA ILE A 99 -7.38 -3.37 7.31
C ILE A 99 -8.77 -3.15 6.71
N VAL A 100 -9.53 -4.23 6.58
CA VAL A 100 -10.93 -4.21 6.14
C VAL A 100 -11.77 -4.80 7.26
N VAL A 101 -12.74 -4.02 7.73
CA VAL A 101 -13.80 -4.48 8.62
C VAL A 101 -15.11 -4.36 7.82
N PRO A 102 -15.76 -5.50 7.45
CA PRO A 102 -17.07 -5.46 6.80
C PRO A 102 -18.12 -4.90 7.74
N GLY A 103 -19.08 -4.16 7.20
CA GLY A 103 -20.22 -3.62 7.92
C GLY A 103 -20.74 -2.33 7.31
N GLY A 104 -22.07 -2.15 7.39
CA GLY A 104 -22.78 -0.94 7.03
C GLY A 104 -22.76 0.10 8.16
N VAL A 105 -23.42 1.26 7.94
CA VAL A 105 -23.39 2.39 8.89
C VAL A 105 -24.04 2.06 10.25
N THR A 106 -24.96 1.13 10.30
CA THR A 106 -25.64 0.71 11.55
C THR A 106 -25.03 -0.54 12.17
N GLU A 107 -24.07 -1.17 11.52
CA GLU A 107 -23.50 -2.46 11.91
C GLU A 107 -22.09 -2.33 12.47
N ILE A 108 -21.29 -1.40 11.92
CA ILE A 108 -19.91 -1.18 12.36
C ILE A 108 -19.90 -0.49 13.74
N SER A 109 -19.05 -0.98 14.64
CA SER A 109 -18.83 -0.34 15.93
C SER A 109 -17.98 0.95 15.78
N GLU A 110 -18.11 1.87 16.72
CA GLU A 110 -17.27 3.06 16.78
C GLU A 110 -15.78 2.68 16.92
N GLU A 111 -15.48 1.64 17.71
CA GLU A 111 -14.12 1.13 17.88
C GLU A 111 -13.52 0.62 16.56
N ASP A 112 -14.27 -0.15 15.77
CA ASP A 112 -13.82 -0.63 14.47
C ASP A 112 -13.69 0.48 13.43
N TRP A 113 -14.56 1.47 13.49
CA TRP A 113 -14.46 2.68 12.69
C TRP A 113 -13.16 3.43 13.02
N ASP A 114 -12.91 3.75 14.28
CA ASP A 114 -11.72 4.49 14.72
C ASP A 114 -10.45 3.73 14.40
N ARG A 115 -10.43 2.42 14.67
CA ARG A 115 -9.30 1.56 14.32
C ARG A 115 -9.03 1.54 12.82
N THR A 116 -10.08 1.47 11.99
CA THR A 116 -9.93 1.49 10.53
C THR A 116 -9.37 2.84 10.06
N MET A 117 -9.85 3.95 10.60
CA MET A 117 -9.34 5.28 10.28
C MET A 117 -7.89 5.47 10.74
N ASP A 118 -7.54 5.00 11.93
CA ASP A 118 -6.19 5.08 12.47
C ASP A 118 -5.20 4.28 11.64
N VAL A 119 -5.55 3.05 11.27
CA VAL A 119 -4.65 2.17 10.50
C VAL A 119 -4.57 2.56 9.02
N ASN A 120 -5.69 2.89 8.37
CA ASN A 120 -5.72 3.07 6.92
C ASN A 120 -5.39 4.50 6.47
N LEU A 121 -5.71 5.52 7.26
CA LEU A 121 -5.57 6.92 6.87
C LEU A 121 -4.58 7.68 7.75
N LYS A 122 -4.78 7.68 9.07
CA LYS A 122 -3.92 8.40 10.01
C LYS A 122 -2.47 7.89 9.96
N SER A 123 -2.25 6.58 9.78
CA SER A 123 -0.92 6.01 9.60
C SER A 123 -0.17 6.63 8.44
N MET A 124 -0.83 6.81 7.28
CA MET A 124 -0.22 7.40 6.10
C MET A 124 0.09 8.90 6.31
N PHE A 125 -0.79 9.61 7.02
CA PHE A 125 -0.48 10.98 7.45
C PHE A 125 0.76 11.02 8.35
N LEU A 126 0.86 10.12 9.34
CA LEU A 126 1.98 10.10 10.28
C LEU A 126 3.31 9.73 9.61
N THR A 127 3.34 8.71 8.78
CA THR A 127 4.56 8.34 8.02
C THR A 127 5.01 9.47 7.09
N CYS A 128 4.07 10.12 6.39
CA CYS A 128 4.36 11.29 5.57
C CYS A 128 4.90 12.45 6.43
N LYS A 129 4.27 12.75 7.58
CA LYS A 129 4.70 13.81 8.50
C LYS A 129 6.17 13.68 8.89
N TYR A 130 6.63 12.45 9.16
CA TYR A 130 8.00 12.22 9.59
C TYR A 130 9.00 12.07 8.44
N ALA A 131 8.58 11.57 7.27
CA ALA A 131 9.45 11.42 6.11
C ALA A 131 9.67 12.72 5.32
N LEU A 132 8.62 13.55 5.18
CA LEU A 132 8.66 14.77 4.37
C LEU A 132 9.78 15.76 4.74
N PRO A 133 10.12 16.02 6.02
CA PRO A 133 11.23 16.91 6.35
C PRO A 133 12.58 16.45 5.77
N TYR A 134 12.83 15.15 5.74
CA TYR A 134 14.05 14.58 5.14
C TYR A 134 14.04 14.68 3.62
N MET A 135 12.91 14.32 2.99
CA MET A 135 12.73 14.44 1.54
C MET A 135 12.84 15.92 1.08
N GLU A 136 12.29 16.86 1.84
CA GLU A 136 12.40 18.27 1.55
C GLU A 136 13.85 18.76 1.61
N LYS A 137 14.61 18.33 2.63
CA LYS A 137 16.05 18.64 2.73
C LYS A 137 16.84 18.01 1.57
N GLN A 138 16.45 16.83 1.12
CA GLN A 138 17.03 16.17 -0.06
C GLN A 138 16.63 16.83 -1.38
N LYS A 139 15.56 17.63 -1.40
CA LYS A 139 14.90 18.16 -2.61
C LYS A 139 14.48 17.08 -3.58
N SER A 140 14.17 15.92 -3.07
CA SER A 140 13.77 14.73 -3.84
C SER A 140 13.01 13.77 -2.94
N GLY A 141 11.95 13.15 -3.48
CA GLY A 141 11.19 12.11 -2.79
C GLY A 141 10.03 11.60 -3.63
N CYS A 142 9.62 10.38 -3.36
CA CYS A 142 8.44 9.76 -3.94
C CYS A 142 7.61 9.08 -2.86
N ILE A 143 6.35 9.46 -2.73
CA ILE A 143 5.40 8.82 -1.80
C ILE A 143 4.34 8.10 -2.64
N ILE A 144 4.09 6.84 -2.31
CA ILE A 144 3.09 5.99 -2.93
C ILE A 144 2.14 5.52 -1.84
N ASN A 145 0.88 5.90 -1.94
CA ASN A 145 -0.16 5.52 -1.00
C ASN A 145 -1.06 4.46 -1.63
N ILE A 146 -1.20 3.30 -1.00
CA ILE A 146 -2.13 2.27 -1.46
C ILE A 146 -3.54 2.58 -0.97
N SER A 147 -4.36 3.07 -1.89
CA SER A 147 -5.79 3.31 -1.71
C SER A 147 -6.59 2.05 -2.09
N SER A 148 -7.73 2.22 -2.74
CA SER A 148 -8.60 1.16 -3.26
C SER A 148 -9.59 1.74 -4.26
N ILE A 149 -10.13 0.93 -5.17
CA ILE A 149 -11.28 1.32 -5.98
C ILE A 149 -12.52 1.63 -5.12
N THR A 150 -12.60 1.13 -3.88
CA THR A 150 -13.69 1.48 -2.95
C THR A 150 -13.69 2.96 -2.55
N ALA A 151 -12.60 3.67 -2.76
CA ALA A 151 -12.53 5.13 -2.61
C ALA A 151 -13.38 5.90 -3.65
N ILE A 152 -13.76 5.25 -4.76
CA ILE A 152 -14.45 5.88 -5.90
C ILE A 152 -15.66 5.07 -6.39
N ARG A 153 -15.86 3.86 -5.91
CA ARG A 153 -16.97 2.95 -6.26
C ARG A 153 -17.38 2.14 -5.04
N SER A 154 -18.66 1.87 -4.89
CA SER A 154 -19.17 0.89 -3.92
C SER A 154 -19.07 -0.51 -4.48
N LEU A 155 -18.63 -1.45 -3.65
CA LEU A 155 -18.62 -2.89 -3.96
C LEU A 155 -19.89 -3.57 -3.43
N THR A 156 -20.02 -4.87 -3.70
CA THR A 156 -21.22 -5.66 -3.37
C THR A 156 -21.40 -5.94 -1.89
N TYR A 157 -20.35 -5.79 -1.07
CA TYR A 157 -20.44 -5.92 0.39
C TYR A 157 -20.18 -4.58 1.07
N PRO A 158 -20.92 -4.27 2.15
CA PRO A 158 -20.72 -3.02 2.87
C PRO A 158 -19.37 -3.02 3.60
N SER A 159 -18.63 -1.92 3.47
CA SER A 159 -17.34 -1.68 4.14
C SER A 159 -17.12 -0.18 4.33
N ILE A 160 -18.04 0.46 5.06
CA ILE A 160 -18.11 1.93 5.09
C ILE A 160 -16.84 2.58 5.61
N ALA A 161 -16.28 2.11 6.74
CA ALA A 161 -15.06 2.69 7.31
C ALA A 161 -13.87 2.53 6.36
N TYR A 162 -13.74 1.37 5.72
CA TYR A 162 -12.70 1.12 4.72
C TYR A 162 -12.82 2.10 3.53
N SER A 163 -14.01 2.21 2.95
CA SER A 163 -14.24 3.07 1.79
C SER A 163 -13.98 4.54 2.10
N VAL A 164 -14.43 5.02 3.25
CA VAL A 164 -14.20 6.40 3.71
C VAL A 164 -12.71 6.63 3.98
N SER A 165 -12.02 5.70 4.64
CA SER A 165 -10.58 5.83 4.90
C SER A 165 -9.78 5.90 3.59
N LYS A 166 -10.12 5.06 2.59
CA LYS A 166 -9.44 5.05 1.28
C LYS A 166 -9.77 6.28 0.41
N ALA A 167 -10.98 6.83 0.51
CA ALA A 167 -11.30 8.13 -0.07
C ALA A 167 -10.48 9.26 0.59
N GLY A 168 -10.31 9.22 1.91
CA GLY A 168 -9.41 10.11 2.65
C GLY A 168 -7.95 10.02 2.16
N VAL A 169 -7.46 8.82 1.86
CA VAL A 169 -6.10 8.62 1.29
C VAL A 169 -5.95 9.35 -0.05
N ASN A 170 -6.96 9.31 -0.93
CA ASN A 170 -6.92 10.05 -2.20
C ASN A 170 -6.83 11.56 -1.98
N ALA A 171 -7.61 12.09 -1.03
CA ALA A 171 -7.55 13.50 -0.66
C ALA A 171 -6.19 13.87 -0.06
N LEU A 172 -5.69 13.10 0.91
CA LEU A 172 -4.37 13.29 1.52
C LEU A 172 -3.25 13.30 0.47
N THR A 173 -3.29 12.37 -0.48
CA THR A 173 -2.34 12.27 -1.59
C THR A 173 -2.30 13.57 -2.41
N ARG A 174 -3.45 14.08 -2.81
CA ARG A 174 -3.55 15.31 -3.61
C ARG A 174 -3.03 16.53 -2.85
N GLU A 175 -3.43 16.67 -1.58
CA GLU A 175 -3.02 17.81 -0.75
C GLU A 175 -1.50 17.84 -0.53
N ILE A 176 -0.89 16.70 -0.18
CA ILE A 176 0.56 16.62 0.00
C ILE A 176 1.28 16.84 -1.34
N ALA A 177 0.79 16.27 -2.44
CA ALA A 177 1.39 16.42 -3.76
C ALA A 177 1.53 17.90 -4.16
N VAL A 178 0.46 18.70 -4.00
CA VAL A 178 0.46 20.13 -4.34
C VAL A 178 1.40 20.93 -3.43
N GLN A 179 1.38 20.64 -2.12
CA GLN A 179 2.22 21.35 -1.15
C GLN A 179 3.73 21.12 -1.38
N TYR A 180 4.10 19.93 -1.84
CA TYR A 180 5.51 19.53 -1.91
C TYR A 180 6.06 19.38 -3.33
N ALA A 181 5.26 19.61 -4.38
CA ALA A 181 5.72 19.54 -5.77
C ALA A 181 6.93 20.46 -6.05
N SER A 182 6.89 21.71 -5.57
CA SER A 182 7.99 22.67 -5.71
C SER A 182 9.26 22.31 -4.94
N LYS A 183 9.17 21.32 -4.05
CA LYS A 183 10.29 20.76 -3.28
C LYS A 183 10.92 19.52 -3.93
N GLY A 184 10.47 19.16 -5.14
CA GLY A 184 10.93 17.95 -5.85
C GLY A 184 10.35 16.64 -5.32
N ILE A 185 9.22 16.69 -4.59
CA ILE A 185 8.58 15.50 -4.01
C ILE A 185 7.30 15.19 -4.78
N ARG A 186 7.15 13.94 -5.21
CA ARG A 186 5.96 13.42 -5.89
C ARG A 186 5.15 12.52 -4.96
N VAL A 187 3.83 12.65 -5.00
CA VAL A 187 2.94 11.84 -4.17
C VAL A 187 1.78 11.35 -5.03
N ASN A 188 1.61 10.03 -5.11
CA ASN A 188 0.56 9.41 -5.91
C ASN A 188 -0.15 8.30 -5.13
N ALA A 189 -1.39 8.01 -5.49
CA ALA A 189 -2.13 6.88 -4.95
C ALA A 189 -2.35 5.80 -6.03
N ILE A 190 -2.23 4.55 -5.63
CA ILE A 190 -2.65 3.39 -6.41
C ILE A 190 -3.97 2.89 -5.85
N LEU A 191 -4.94 2.62 -6.72
CA LEU A 191 -6.26 2.10 -6.38
C LEU A 191 -6.39 0.66 -6.92
N PRO A 192 -5.97 -0.36 -6.14
CA PRO A 192 -6.19 -1.74 -6.53
C PRO A 192 -7.67 -2.09 -6.59
N GLY A 193 -8.01 -2.95 -7.54
CA GLY A 193 -9.31 -3.59 -7.66
C GLY A 193 -9.43 -4.85 -6.78
N LEU A 194 -10.04 -5.89 -7.32
CA LEU A 194 -10.11 -7.19 -6.68
C LEU A 194 -8.78 -7.92 -6.87
N MET A 195 -7.99 -7.96 -5.80
CA MET A 195 -6.66 -8.58 -5.78
C MET A 195 -6.72 -9.93 -5.06
N ASN A 196 -6.01 -10.92 -5.59
CA ASN A 196 -5.82 -12.21 -4.94
C ASN A 196 -4.68 -12.10 -3.90
N THR A 197 -5.03 -11.83 -2.66
CA THR A 197 -4.07 -11.61 -1.57
C THR A 197 -4.48 -12.36 -0.30
N PRO A 198 -3.54 -12.71 0.59
CA PRO A 198 -3.86 -13.32 1.88
C PRO A 198 -4.82 -12.49 2.74
N MET A 199 -4.80 -11.16 2.64
CA MET A 199 -5.73 -10.30 3.36
C MET A 199 -7.20 -10.57 2.96
N VAL A 200 -7.48 -10.86 1.70
CA VAL A 200 -8.84 -11.17 1.21
C VAL A 200 -9.33 -12.47 1.84
N VAL A 201 -8.48 -13.50 1.86
CA VAL A 201 -8.79 -14.80 2.46
C VAL A 201 -9.01 -14.69 3.97
N ALA A 202 -8.22 -13.86 4.66
CA ALA A 202 -8.34 -13.67 6.09
C ALA A 202 -9.56 -12.82 6.53
N SER A 203 -9.97 -11.83 5.71
CA SER A 203 -10.91 -10.79 6.16
C SER A 203 -12.30 -10.87 5.53
N LEU A 204 -12.47 -11.50 4.38
CA LEU A 204 -13.71 -11.39 3.59
C LEU A 204 -14.58 -12.66 3.48
N PRO A 205 -14.19 -13.88 3.90
CA PRO A 205 -15.03 -15.07 3.67
C PRO A 205 -16.45 -14.90 4.20
N GLY A 206 -16.62 -14.28 5.38
CA GLY A 206 -17.92 -14.02 5.97
C GLY A 206 -18.86 -13.18 5.10
N ALA A 207 -18.32 -12.22 4.36
CA ALA A 207 -19.10 -11.40 3.42
C ALA A 207 -19.57 -12.16 2.16
N TYR A 208 -19.06 -13.39 1.96
CA TYR A 208 -19.38 -14.27 0.83
C TYR A 208 -19.92 -15.65 1.29
N GLY A 209 -20.54 -15.73 2.46
CA GLY A 209 -21.13 -16.97 2.98
C GLY A 209 -20.14 -17.95 3.60
N GLY A 210 -18.90 -17.54 3.87
CA GLY A 210 -17.88 -18.32 4.61
C GLY A 210 -17.07 -19.32 3.79
N ASN A 211 -17.39 -19.52 2.51
CA ASN A 211 -16.64 -20.42 1.63
C ASN A 211 -15.61 -19.66 0.78
N VAL A 212 -14.32 -19.89 1.04
CA VAL A 212 -13.21 -19.21 0.36
C VAL A 212 -13.17 -19.53 -1.14
N GLU A 213 -13.36 -20.79 -1.52
CA GLU A 213 -13.30 -21.18 -2.94
C GLU A 213 -14.44 -20.53 -3.74
N GLU A 214 -15.65 -20.51 -3.20
CA GLU A 214 -16.79 -19.85 -3.82
C GLU A 214 -16.60 -18.31 -3.87
N MET A 215 -16.08 -17.74 -2.80
CA MET A 215 -15.70 -16.31 -2.77
C MET A 215 -14.74 -15.98 -3.92
N MET A 216 -13.69 -16.79 -4.12
CA MET A 216 -12.71 -16.54 -5.18
C MET A 216 -13.36 -16.62 -6.57
N LYS A 217 -14.20 -17.63 -6.83
CA LYS A 217 -14.95 -17.75 -8.10
C LYS A 217 -15.87 -16.57 -8.37
N ILE A 218 -16.59 -16.10 -7.33
CA ILE A 218 -17.45 -14.91 -7.44
C ILE A 218 -16.62 -13.68 -7.79
N ARG A 219 -15.49 -13.48 -7.12
CA ARG A 219 -14.59 -12.33 -7.34
C ARG A 219 -13.98 -12.35 -8.73
N ASP A 220 -13.56 -13.52 -9.23
CA ASP A 220 -13.06 -13.68 -10.60
C ASP A 220 -14.16 -13.32 -11.62
N ALA A 221 -15.38 -13.82 -11.41
CA ALA A 221 -16.51 -13.52 -12.28
C ALA A 221 -16.93 -12.04 -12.29
N MET A 222 -16.64 -11.30 -11.23
CA MET A 222 -16.88 -9.85 -11.16
C MET A 222 -15.91 -9.04 -12.02
N CYS A 223 -14.70 -9.54 -12.26
CA CYS A 223 -13.70 -8.85 -13.05
C CYS A 223 -14.00 -8.95 -14.54
N PRO A 224 -13.89 -7.87 -15.34
CA PRO A 224 -13.99 -7.95 -16.80
C PRO A 224 -12.99 -8.93 -17.43
N THR A 225 -11.81 -9.02 -16.83
CA THR A 225 -10.73 -9.95 -17.22
C THR A 225 -11.03 -11.42 -16.89
N ARG A 226 -12.12 -11.69 -16.12
CA ARG A 226 -12.49 -13.01 -15.61
C ARG A 226 -11.50 -13.62 -14.61
N GLU A 227 -10.58 -12.83 -14.11
CA GLU A 227 -9.61 -13.15 -13.06
C GLU A 227 -9.32 -11.92 -12.23
N GLN A 228 -9.02 -12.11 -10.96
CA GLN A 228 -8.55 -11.06 -10.06
C GLN A 228 -7.12 -10.68 -10.44
N GLY A 229 -6.72 -9.44 -10.13
CA GLY A 229 -5.33 -9.04 -10.22
C GLY A 229 -4.47 -9.73 -9.15
N GLU A 230 -3.17 -9.74 -9.39
CA GLU A 230 -2.16 -10.24 -8.47
C GLU A 230 -1.37 -9.08 -7.82
N PRO A 231 -0.73 -9.29 -6.66
CA PRO A 231 0.10 -8.29 -6.00
C PRO A 231 1.18 -7.68 -6.89
N TRP A 232 1.67 -8.44 -7.87
CA TRP A 232 2.67 -7.98 -8.83
C TRP A 232 2.16 -6.86 -9.74
N ASP A 233 0.86 -6.83 -10.07
CA ASP A 233 0.24 -5.75 -10.87
C ASP A 233 0.33 -4.41 -10.13
N VAL A 234 0.11 -4.43 -8.81
CA VAL A 234 0.27 -3.26 -7.95
C VAL A 234 1.76 -2.89 -7.82
N ALA A 235 2.63 -3.89 -7.63
CA ALA A 235 4.06 -3.68 -7.43
C ALA A 235 4.74 -3.06 -8.66
N TYR A 236 4.41 -3.48 -9.87
CA TYR A 236 4.97 -2.91 -11.09
C TYR A 236 4.52 -1.46 -11.34
N LEU A 237 3.26 -1.12 -11.03
CA LEU A 237 2.84 0.28 -11.08
C LEU A 237 3.55 1.11 -9.99
N ALA A 238 3.72 0.56 -8.80
CA ALA A 238 4.46 1.22 -7.73
C ALA A 238 5.92 1.47 -8.12
N LEU A 239 6.58 0.49 -8.74
CA LEU A 239 7.93 0.65 -9.28
C LEU A 239 8.01 1.77 -10.33
N PHE A 240 7.08 1.78 -11.30
CA PHE A 240 7.01 2.85 -12.29
C PHE A 240 6.89 4.22 -11.62
N LEU A 241 5.98 4.38 -10.68
CA LEU A 241 5.78 5.64 -9.95
C LEU A 241 7.02 6.04 -9.11
N ALA A 242 7.76 5.07 -8.57
CA ALA A 242 8.99 5.31 -7.81
C ALA A 242 10.18 5.68 -8.68
N SER A 243 10.15 5.31 -9.95
CA SER A 243 11.23 5.58 -10.91
C SER A 243 11.20 7.02 -11.44
N ASP A 244 12.27 7.42 -12.12
CA ASP A 244 12.37 8.72 -12.75
C ASP A 244 11.56 8.84 -14.06
N GLU A 245 11.04 7.71 -14.57
CA GLU A 245 10.11 7.66 -15.69
C GLU A 245 8.79 8.40 -15.36
N ALA A 246 8.38 8.40 -14.08
CA ALA A 246 7.17 9.06 -13.59
C ALA A 246 7.42 10.51 -13.10
N LYS A 247 8.48 11.17 -13.53
CA LYS A 247 8.91 12.50 -13.02
C LYS A 247 7.86 13.60 -13.13
N TYR A 248 6.88 13.47 -14.02
CA TYR A 248 5.82 14.46 -14.23
C TYR A 248 4.45 14.00 -13.70
N ILE A 249 4.42 12.90 -12.90
CA ILE A 249 3.19 12.35 -12.32
C ILE A 249 3.21 12.62 -10.81
N THR A 250 2.33 13.51 -10.34
CA THR A 250 2.10 13.81 -8.92
C THR A 250 0.65 14.19 -8.68
N GLY A 251 0.09 13.85 -7.53
CA GLY A 251 -1.31 14.07 -7.18
C GLY A 251 -2.30 13.15 -7.88
N ALA A 252 -1.82 12.16 -8.64
CA ALA A 252 -2.65 11.24 -9.39
C ALA A 252 -3.18 10.08 -8.52
N THR A 253 -4.38 9.60 -8.89
CA THR A 253 -4.97 8.36 -8.39
C THR A 253 -5.06 7.37 -9.55
N LEU A 254 -4.23 6.33 -9.52
CA LEU A 254 -4.10 5.38 -10.63
C LEU A 254 -4.80 4.07 -10.28
N VAL A 255 -5.74 3.67 -11.14
CA VAL A 255 -6.52 2.45 -10.96
C VAL A 255 -5.79 1.24 -11.56
N VAL A 256 -5.79 0.12 -10.81
CA VAL A 256 -5.29 -1.19 -11.26
C VAL A 256 -6.36 -2.23 -10.90
N ASP A 257 -7.32 -2.46 -11.79
CA ASP A 257 -8.55 -3.19 -11.45
C ASP A 257 -9.10 -4.09 -12.57
N GLY A 258 -8.34 -4.34 -13.62
CA GLY A 258 -8.81 -5.14 -14.77
C GLY A 258 -10.04 -4.54 -15.48
N GLY A 259 -10.27 -3.22 -15.36
CA GLY A 259 -11.39 -2.51 -15.96
C GLY A 259 -12.69 -2.54 -15.13
N LEU A 260 -12.64 -3.05 -13.89
CA LEU A 260 -13.83 -3.21 -13.04
C LEU A 260 -14.59 -1.90 -12.82
N THR A 261 -13.88 -0.80 -12.59
CA THR A 261 -14.51 0.52 -12.36
C THR A 261 -15.08 1.17 -13.63
N CYS A 262 -14.74 0.64 -14.81
CA CYS A 262 -15.25 1.12 -16.09
C CYS A 262 -16.58 0.45 -16.47
N MET A 263 -16.98 -0.63 -15.77
CA MET A 263 -18.23 -1.32 -16.05
C MET A 263 -19.42 -0.64 -15.42
N VAL A 264 -20.50 -0.55 -16.20
CA VAL A 264 -21.86 -0.35 -15.69
C VAL A 264 -22.54 -1.71 -15.75
N LYS A 265 -22.77 -2.35 -14.59
CA LYS A 265 -23.60 -3.56 -14.53
C LYS A 265 -25.07 -3.15 -14.51
N PRO A 266 -25.94 -3.72 -15.33
CA PRO A 266 -27.38 -3.59 -15.13
C PRO A 266 -27.76 -4.26 -13.80
N PHE A 267 -28.67 -3.65 -13.05
CA PHE A 267 -29.24 -4.18 -11.82
C PHE A 267 -29.99 -5.47 -12.09
#